data_b9b50aabd40c1e4249a2f3cc35644fde
#
_entry.id   b9b50aabd40c1e4249a2f3cc35644fde
#
_cell.length_a   1.000
_cell.length_b   1.000
_cell.length_c   1.000
_cell.angle_alpha   90.00
_cell.angle_beta   90.00
_cell.angle_gamma   90.00
#
_symmetry.space_group_name_H-M   'P 1'
#
loop_
_entity.id
_entity.type
_entity.pdbx_description
1 polymer ?
#
loop_
_entity_poly.entity_id
_entity_poly.type
_entity_poly.pdbx_seq_one_letter_code
_entity_poly.pdbx_strand_id
1 'polypeptide(L)'
;MNITLETTQGSIEFKLFDDIAPKTCENFSTHCKNGYYNGVIFHRIIEQFMIQGGDPTGTGRGGESIWGKNFEDECARDVQFDKPGLLAMANAGPGTNGSQFFITTAVTSWLHMNHTIFGEVVSGMDVVS
;
A
#
# COMPACT_ATOMS: atom_id res chain seq x y z
N MET A 1 2.27 12.06 -8.25
CA MET A 1 0.78 12.00 -8.12
C MET A 1 0.42 11.89 -6.66
N ASN A 2 -0.55 12.67 -6.21
CA ASN A 2 -1.01 12.59 -4.83
C ASN A 2 -2.41 12.01 -4.78
N ILE A 3 -2.66 11.17 -3.77
CA ILE A 3 -3.97 10.52 -3.56
C ILE A 3 -4.33 10.64 -2.09
N THR A 4 -5.59 10.94 -1.80
CA THR A 4 -6.11 11.01 -0.44
C THR A 4 -7.10 9.88 -0.21
N LEU A 5 -6.89 9.11 0.86
CA LEU A 5 -7.86 8.14 1.36
C LEU A 5 -8.66 8.77 2.49
N GLU A 6 -9.98 8.79 2.33
CA GLU A 6 -10.88 9.24 3.39
C GLU A 6 -11.27 8.03 4.24
N THR A 7 -10.84 8.01 5.49
CA THR A 7 -11.15 6.91 6.41
C THR A 7 -12.09 7.37 7.52
N THR A 8 -12.62 6.42 8.28
CA THR A 8 -13.48 6.74 9.43
C THR A 8 -12.74 7.49 10.52
N GLN A 9 -11.40 7.44 10.52
CA GLN A 9 -10.57 8.13 11.50
C GLN A 9 -9.96 9.43 10.96
N GLY A 10 -10.22 9.77 9.70
CA GLY A 10 -9.72 10.98 9.06
C GLY A 10 -9.09 10.73 7.71
N SER A 11 -8.51 11.76 7.13
CA SER A 11 -7.90 11.71 5.80
C SER A 11 -6.42 11.36 5.88
N ILE A 12 -5.96 10.53 4.93
CA ILE A 12 -4.54 10.20 4.77
C ILE A 12 -4.17 10.55 3.33
N GLU A 13 -3.22 11.43 3.15
CA GLU A 13 -2.73 11.81 1.83
C GLU A 13 -1.39 11.17 1.54
N PHE A 14 -1.26 10.60 0.35
CA PHE A 14 -0.04 9.94 -0.12
C PHE A 14 0.53 10.66 -1.32
N LYS A 15 1.87 10.68 -1.40
CA LYS A 15 2.60 10.97 -2.63
C LYS A 15 3.01 9.64 -3.23
N LEU A 16 2.61 9.37 -4.47
CA LEU A 16 2.97 8.13 -5.16
C LEU A 16 4.28 8.31 -5.93
N PHE A 17 5.09 7.26 -5.94
CA PHE A 17 6.39 7.24 -6.62
C PHE A 17 6.23 6.68 -8.03
N ASP A 18 5.61 7.45 -8.92
CA ASP A 18 5.25 7.01 -10.27
C ASP A 18 6.46 6.62 -11.12
N ASP A 19 7.61 7.23 -10.88
CA ASP A 19 8.84 6.96 -11.63
C ASP A 19 9.55 5.69 -11.13
N ILE A 20 9.34 5.31 -9.88
CA ILE A 20 9.97 4.14 -9.27
C ILE A 20 9.14 2.88 -9.49
N ALA A 21 7.81 2.99 -9.30
CA ALA A 21 6.89 1.86 -9.37
C ALA A 21 5.67 2.20 -10.23
N PRO A 22 5.85 2.39 -11.54
CA PRO A 22 4.77 2.88 -12.40
C PRO A 22 3.55 1.96 -12.46
N LYS A 23 3.73 0.65 -12.56
CA LYS A 23 2.59 -0.30 -12.60
C LYS A 23 1.86 -0.34 -11.27
N THR A 24 2.58 -0.35 -10.17
CA THR A 24 2.00 -0.38 -8.83
C THR A 24 1.19 0.89 -8.59
N CYS A 25 1.72 2.05 -8.96
CA CYS A 25 1.02 3.32 -8.84
C CYS A 25 -0.21 3.36 -9.73
N GLU A 26 -0.14 2.85 -10.95
CA GLU A 26 -1.29 2.75 -11.84
C GLU A 26 -2.38 1.87 -11.23
N ASN A 27 -2.00 0.71 -10.70
CA ASN A 27 -2.94 -0.21 -10.05
C ASN A 27 -3.66 0.47 -8.89
N PHE A 28 -2.90 1.06 -7.99
CA PHE A 28 -3.46 1.70 -6.79
C PHE A 28 -4.35 2.89 -7.14
N SER A 29 -3.87 3.79 -7.99
CA SER A 29 -4.62 4.99 -8.36
C SER A 29 -5.89 4.66 -9.13
N THR A 30 -5.86 3.64 -9.99
CA THR A 30 -7.03 3.19 -10.75
C THR A 30 -8.06 2.57 -9.82
N HIS A 31 -7.64 1.73 -8.88
CA HIS A 31 -8.54 1.18 -7.87
C HIS A 31 -9.20 2.28 -7.04
N CYS A 32 -8.44 3.31 -6.66
CA CYS A 32 -8.99 4.45 -5.92
C CYS A 32 -10.03 5.19 -6.76
N LYS A 33 -9.72 5.46 -8.02
CA LYS A 33 -10.61 6.17 -8.94
C LYS A 33 -11.91 5.41 -9.18
N ASN A 34 -11.84 4.08 -9.26
CA ASN A 34 -12.99 3.23 -9.54
C ASN A 34 -13.80 2.88 -8.29
N GLY A 35 -13.40 3.36 -7.12
CA GLY A 35 -14.11 3.06 -5.87
C GLY A 35 -13.87 1.66 -5.33
N TYR A 36 -12.87 0.95 -5.82
CA TYR A 36 -12.56 -0.41 -5.39
C TYR A 36 -12.31 -0.52 -3.89
N TYR A 37 -11.65 0.49 -3.31
CA TYR A 37 -11.33 0.51 -1.88
C TYR A 37 -12.44 1.10 -1.01
N ASN A 38 -13.55 1.55 -1.59
CA ASN A 38 -14.64 2.12 -0.80
C ASN A 38 -15.24 1.06 0.12
N GLY A 39 -15.36 1.38 1.41
CA GLY A 39 -15.90 0.47 2.41
C GLY A 39 -14.95 -0.65 2.82
N VAL A 40 -13.73 -0.68 2.31
CA VAL A 40 -12.74 -1.72 2.64
C VAL A 40 -12.03 -1.35 3.94
N ILE A 41 -11.87 -2.32 4.83
CA ILE A 41 -11.27 -2.10 6.15
C ILE A 41 -9.76 -2.32 6.12
N PHE A 42 -9.06 -1.75 7.11
CA PHE A 42 -7.70 -2.17 7.43
C PHE A 42 -7.81 -3.41 8.31
N HIS A 43 -7.76 -4.57 7.69
CA HIS A 43 -8.06 -5.85 8.34
C HIS A 43 -6.92 -6.38 9.21
N ARG A 44 -5.73 -5.80 9.12
CA ARG A 44 -4.57 -6.22 9.89
C ARG A 44 -3.83 -4.99 10.40
N ILE A 45 -3.76 -4.86 11.71
CA ILE A 45 -3.07 -3.73 12.36
C ILE A 45 -2.10 -4.33 13.37
N ILE A 46 -0.80 -4.11 13.16
CA ILE A 46 0.25 -4.58 14.06
C ILE A 46 0.99 -3.36 14.58
N GLU A 47 0.88 -3.12 15.89
CA GLU A 47 1.52 -2.00 16.55
C GLU A 47 3.04 -2.03 16.32
N GLN A 48 3.62 -0.85 16.05
CA GLN A 48 5.05 -0.69 15.77
C GLN A 48 5.53 -1.52 14.57
N PHE A 49 4.64 -1.75 13.61
CA PHE A 49 4.97 -2.42 12.37
C PHE A 49 4.23 -1.74 11.20
N MET A 50 2.94 -2.02 11.04
CA MET A 50 2.18 -1.51 9.88
C MET A 50 0.67 -1.67 10.09
N ILE A 51 -0.10 -0.99 9.23
CA ILE A 51 -1.52 -1.28 9.03
C ILE A 51 -1.71 -1.72 7.59
N GLN A 52 -2.51 -2.76 7.38
CA GLN A 52 -2.70 -3.40 6.08
C GLN A 52 -4.18 -3.42 5.71
N GLY A 53 -4.46 -3.06 4.46
CA GLY A 53 -5.81 -3.06 3.92
C GLY A 53 -5.83 -3.35 2.44
N GLY A 54 -6.94 -3.00 1.78
CA GLY A 54 -7.06 -3.16 0.33
C GLY A 54 -7.66 -4.49 -0.11
N ASP A 55 -8.09 -5.34 0.83
CA ASP A 55 -8.80 -6.58 0.52
C ASP A 55 -10.31 -6.37 0.69
N PRO A 56 -11.09 -6.38 -0.40
CA PRO A 56 -12.54 -6.16 -0.30
C PRO A 56 -13.26 -7.19 0.59
N THR A 57 -12.68 -8.38 0.75
CA THR A 57 -13.26 -9.42 1.61
C THR A 57 -12.89 -9.23 3.09
N GLY A 58 -11.88 -8.42 3.39
CA GLY A 58 -11.41 -8.17 4.75
C GLY A 58 -10.75 -9.35 5.44
N THR A 59 -10.41 -10.41 4.71
CA THR A 59 -9.84 -11.65 5.28
C THR A 59 -8.33 -11.74 5.18
N GLY A 60 -7.71 -10.92 4.33
CA GLY A 60 -6.29 -11.01 4.00
C GLY A 60 -5.99 -11.95 2.84
N ARG A 61 -7.02 -12.60 2.29
CA ARG A 61 -6.88 -13.58 1.21
C ARG A 61 -7.49 -13.14 -0.11
N GLY A 62 -8.18 -12.01 -0.13
CA GLY A 62 -8.88 -11.52 -1.30
C GLY A 62 -8.17 -10.36 -1.96
N GLY A 63 -8.82 -9.84 -2.99
CA GLY A 63 -8.34 -8.70 -3.75
C GLY A 63 -7.59 -9.09 -5.01
N GLU A 64 -7.70 -8.24 -6.02
CA GLU A 64 -7.03 -8.47 -7.31
C GLU A 64 -6.56 -7.15 -7.89
N SER A 65 -5.57 -7.22 -8.80
CA SER A 65 -5.09 -6.05 -9.52
C SER A 65 -6.13 -5.58 -10.55
N ILE A 66 -5.90 -4.39 -11.10
CA ILE A 66 -6.74 -3.84 -12.17
C ILE A 66 -6.71 -4.69 -13.44
N TRP A 67 -5.71 -5.56 -13.57
CA TRP A 67 -5.57 -6.47 -14.73
C TRP A 67 -6.17 -7.84 -14.47
N GLY A 68 -6.75 -8.08 -13.29
CA GLY A 68 -7.40 -9.35 -12.94
C GLY A 68 -6.43 -10.48 -12.63
N LYS A 69 -5.13 -10.19 -12.50
CA LYS A 69 -4.09 -11.18 -12.19
C LYS A 69 -2.99 -10.53 -11.36
N ASN A 70 -2.17 -11.35 -10.75
CA ASN A 70 -1.00 -10.85 -10.02
C ASN A 70 -0.02 -10.17 -10.96
N PHE A 71 0.75 -9.21 -10.44
CA PHE A 71 1.77 -8.52 -11.23
C PHE A 71 3.10 -8.48 -10.47
N GLU A 72 4.16 -8.21 -11.21
CA GLU A 72 5.53 -8.26 -10.74
C GLU A 72 5.85 -7.17 -9.72
N ASP A 73 6.88 -7.41 -8.90
CA ASP A 73 7.41 -6.42 -7.97
C ASP A 73 8.20 -5.35 -8.73
N GLU A 74 8.19 -4.13 -8.17
CA GLU A 74 8.93 -2.99 -8.71
C GLU A 74 9.84 -2.40 -7.64
N CYS A 75 10.60 -3.27 -6.96
CA CYS A 75 11.50 -2.86 -5.88
C CYS A 75 12.72 -2.13 -6.44
N ALA A 76 13.15 -1.06 -5.74
CA ALA A 76 14.33 -0.31 -6.09
C ALA A 76 15.33 -0.34 -4.93
N ARG A 77 16.61 -0.51 -5.22
CA ARG A 77 17.65 -0.67 -4.19
C ARG A 77 17.81 0.55 -3.30
N ASP A 78 17.60 1.72 -3.84
CA ASP A 78 17.78 3.00 -3.13
C ASP A 78 16.49 3.47 -2.44
N VAL A 79 15.40 2.72 -2.56
CA VAL A 79 14.15 2.99 -1.84
C VAL A 79 13.96 1.88 -0.82
N GLN A 80 14.16 2.22 0.46
CA GLN A 80 14.20 1.25 1.55
C GLN A 80 13.16 1.55 2.60
N PHE A 81 12.84 0.53 3.41
CA PHE A 81 11.93 0.68 4.54
C PHE A 81 12.68 1.31 5.73
N ASP A 82 13.09 2.56 5.58
CA ASP A 82 13.97 3.26 6.50
C ASP A 82 13.26 4.28 7.39
N LYS A 83 11.94 4.38 7.28
CA LYS A 83 11.13 5.29 8.10
C LYS A 83 9.69 4.82 8.15
N PRO A 84 8.88 5.29 9.13
CA PRO A 84 7.43 5.07 9.10
C PRO A 84 6.75 5.91 8.01
N GLY A 85 5.53 5.52 7.66
CA GLY A 85 4.72 6.26 6.70
C GLY A 85 4.96 5.86 5.25
N LEU A 86 5.62 4.74 4.98
CA LEU A 86 5.80 4.23 3.62
C LEU A 86 4.60 3.39 3.21
N LEU A 87 4.19 3.57 1.95
CA LEU A 87 3.09 2.84 1.33
C LEU A 87 3.68 1.76 0.43
N ALA A 88 3.33 0.52 0.69
CA ALA A 88 3.91 -0.62 -0.03
C ALA A 88 2.86 -1.69 -0.29
N MET A 89 3.16 -2.60 -1.24
CA MET A 89 2.25 -3.68 -1.59
C MET A 89 2.46 -4.90 -0.69
N ALA A 90 1.36 -5.41 -0.15
CA ALA A 90 1.34 -6.74 0.45
C ALA A 90 1.39 -7.80 -0.64
N ASN A 91 2.00 -8.93 -0.36
CA ASN A 91 2.07 -10.04 -1.29
C ASN A 91 2.20 -11.39 -0.56
N ALA A 92 2.12 -12.47 -1.33
CA ALA A 92 2.28 -13.84 -0.83
C ALA A 92 3.54 -14.48 -1.41
N GLY A 93 4.55 -13.69 -1.72
CA GLY A 93 5.80 -14.10 -2.34
C GLY A 93 6.10 -13.25 -3.58
N PRO A 94 7.22 -13.50 -4.27
CA PRO A 94 7.61 -12.70 -5.43
C PRO A 94 6.52 -12.72 -6.52
N GLY A 95 6.23 -11.53 -7.08
CA GLY A 95 5.33 -11.42 -8.22
C GLY A 95 3.87 -11.71 -7.92
N THR A 96 3.41 -11.57 -6.67
CA THR A 96 2.03 -11.87 -6.29
C THR A 96 1.26 -10.63 -5.84
N ASN A 97 1.55 -9.47 -6.41
CA ASN A 97 0.86 -8.23 -6.07
C ASN A 97 -0.57 -8.23 -6.64
N GLY A 98 -1.51 -7.82 -5.83
CA GLY A 98 -2.92 -7.71 -6.20
C GLY A 98 -3.48 -6.33 -5.84
N SER A 99 -4.30 -6.26 -4.79
CA SER A 99 -4.86 -4.99 -4.33
C SER A 99 -4.48 -4.63 -2.90
N GLN A 100 -3.97 -5.56 -2.12
CA GLN A 100 -3.64 -5.30 -0.73
C GLN A 100 -2.38 -4.47 -0.61
N PHE A 101 -2.41 -3.51 0.30
CA PHE A 101 -1.29 -2.63 0.58
C PHE A 101 -1.14 -2.45 2.09
N PHE A 102 0.00 -1.93 2.51
CA PHE A 102 0.21 -1.58 3.90
C PHE A 102 0.94 -0.25 4.03
N ILE A 103 0.76 0.38 5.19
CA ILE A 103 1.42 1.63 5.56
C ILE A 103 2.27 1.32 6.79
N THR A 104 3.57 1.58 6.72
CA THR A 104 4.46 1.30 7.84
C THR A 104 4.26 2.32 8.96
N THR A 105 4.36 1.84 10.20
CA THR A 105 4.29 2.69 11.39
C THR A 105 5.62 2.69 12.14
N ALA A 106 6.63 2.02 11.59
CA ALA A 106 7.98 1.93 12.14
C ALA A 106 8.97 1.68 11.02
N VAL A 107 10.26 1.67 11.35
CA VAL A 107 11.31 1.23 10.43
C VAL A 107 11.22 -0.30 10.32
N THR A 108 11.08 -0.82 9.08
CA THR A 108 10.88 -2.25 8.82
C THR A 108 11.89 -2.75 7.79
N SER A 109 13.16 -2.56 8.07
CA SER A 109 14.25 -2.79 7.11
C SER A 109 14.31 -4.20 6.53
N TRP A 110 13.79 -5.21 7.24
CA TRP A 110 13.75 -6.60 6.78
C TRP A 110 12.81 -6.82 5.58
N LEU A 111 11.96 -5.85 5.26
CA LEU A 111 11.04 -5.94 4.12
C LEU A 111 11.68 -5.48 2.80
N HIS A 112 12.90 -4.92 2.86
CA HIS A 112 13.57 -4.38 1.67
C HIS A 112 13.69 -5.44 0.57
N MET A 113 13.33 -5.05 -0.67
CA MET A 113 13.34 -5.89 -1.87
C MET A 113 12.31 -7.04 -1.87
N ASN A 114 11.52 -7.20 -0.80
CA ASN A 114 10.46 -8.20 -0.74
C ASN A 114 9.08 -7.62 -1.01
N HIS A 115 8.94 -6.31 -0.86
CA HIS A 115 7.69 -5.58 -1.09
C HIS A 115 7.97 -4.31 -1.86
N THR A 116 7.11 -4.00 -2.83
CA THR A 116 7.24 -2.78 -3.63
C THR A 116 6.82 -1.57 -2.82
N ILE A 117 7.74 -0.64 -2.57
CA ILE A 117 7.43 0.67 -1.99
C ILE A 117 7.01 1.58 -3.13
N PHE A 118 5.78 2.08 -3.09
CA PHE A 118 5.26 2.90 -4.19
C PHE A 118 4.75 4.27 -3.79
N GLY A 119 4.90 4.64 -2.52
CA GLY A 119 4.50 5.96 -2.06
C GLY A 119 4.86 6.22 -0.61
N GLU A 120 4.47 7.40 -0.12
CA GLU A 120 4.66 7.79 1.28
C GLU A 120 3.52 8.68 1.74
N VAL A 121 3.27 8.68 3.05
CA VAL A 121 2.29 9.57 3.68
C VAL A 121 2.88 10.98 3.73
N VAL A 122 2.15 11.95 3.19
CA VAL A 122 2.54 13.37 3.27
C VAL A 122 1.64 14.15 4.24
N SER A 123 0.47 13.60 4.59
CA SER A 123 -0.45 14.21 5.56
C SER A 123 -1.31 13.12 6.17
N GLY A 124 -1.64 13.23 7.45
CA GLY A 124 -2.52 12.28 8.13
C GLY A 124 -1.80 11.13 8.82
N MET A 125 -0.52 11.26 9.11
CA MET A 125 0.21 10.19 9.82
C MET A 125 -0.35 9.92 11.22
N ASP A 126 -0.94 10.93 11.85
CA ASP A 126 -1.64 10.77 13.13
C ASP A 126 -2.87 9.87 13.02
N VAL A 127 -3.48 9.79 11.84
CA VAL A 127 -4.61 8.89 11.56
C VAL A 127 -4.12 7.45 11.47
N VAL A 128 -2.92 7.25 10.90
CA VAL A 128 -2.32 5.92 10.70
C VAL A 128 -1.87 5.30 12.02
N SER A 129 -1.31 6.10 12.87
CA SER A 129 -0.73 5.62 14.13
C SER A 129 -1.78 5.29 15.21
#